data_5b9603e8bb52c6df13090e66061855c8
#
_entry.id   5b9603e8bb52c6df13090e66061855c8
#
_cell.length_a   1.000
_cell.length_b   1.000
_cell.length_c   1.000
_cell.angle_alpha   90.00
_cell.angle_beta   90.00
_cell.angle_gamma   90.00
#
_symmetry.space_group_name_H-M   'P 1'
#
loop_
_entity.id
_entity.type
_entity.pdbx_description
1 polymer ?
#
loop_
_entity_poly.entity_id
_entity_poly.type
_entity_poly.pdbx_seq_one_letter_code
_entity_poly.pdbx_strand_id
1 'polypeptide(L)'
;PGEPLICDGLELSLKQRRQRIELERRGLIKGAQARYLGPGRRPGFARVDIAGTEEPGISVAAIIQIESPDEAEPRLLSAARMGALFLHGAACTIHKAQGSQWPAVQVFAPDLYAAARSGQVEDGVPLWKRLAYVAVTRAEARLVWVTRYMISRPGTPLAEEAGLDP
;
A
#
# COMPACT_ATOMS: atom_id res chain seq x y z
N PRO A 1 -5.30 -13.01 13.73
CA PRO A 1 -5.00 -11.81 14.54
C PRO A 1 -3.55 -11.36 14.34
N GLY A 2 -3.32 -10.05 14.31
CA GLY A 2 -1.98 -9.48 14.14
C GLY A 2 -1.57 -9.22 12.69
N GLU A 3 -2.38 -9.59 11.73
CA GLU A 3 -2.08 -9.36 10.32
C GLU A 3 -2.08 -7.85 10.00
N PRO A 4 -1.02 -7.36 9.30
CA PRO A 4 -0.97 -5.97 8.87
C PRO A 4 -1.98 -5.71 7.74
N LEU A 5 -2.64 -4.57 7.81
CA LEU A 5 -3.62 -4.10 6.85
C LEU A 5 -3.30 -2.66 6.43
N ILE A 6 -3.73 -2.28 5.23
CA ILE A 6 -3.72 -0.89 4.76
C ILE A 6 -5.16 -0.53 4.39
N CYS A 7 -5.66 0.57 4.94
CA CYS A 7 -6.97 1.11 4.59
C CYS A 7 -6.94 1.70 3.17
N ASP A 8 -7.77 1.20 2.27
CA ASP A 8 -7.88 1.73 0.89
C ASP A 8 -8.99 2.79 0.76
N GLY A 9 -9.71 3.03 1.82
CA GLY A 9 -10.74 4.05 1.92
C GLY A 9 -12.02 3.57 2.60
N LEU A 10 -13.01 4.45 2.62
CA LEU A 10 -14.33 4.17 3.18
C LEU A 10 -15.35 4.16 2.04
N GLU A 11 -15.93 3.01 1.81
CA GLU A 11 -17.06 2.80 0.89
C GLU A 11 -18.38 3.05 1.63
N LEU A 12 -18.74 4.33 1.79
CA LEU A 12 -19.94 4.76 2.48
C LEU A 12 -20.81 5.61 1.54
N SER A 13 -22.11 5.36 1.54
CA SER A 13 -23.06 6.17 0.76
C SER A 13 -23.11 7.62 1.27
N LEU A 14 -23.55 8.56 0.42
CA LEU A 14 -23.72 9.97 0.80
C LEU A 14 -24.63 10.16 2.01
N LYS A 15 -25.63 9.26 2.21
CA LYS A 15 -26.53 9.26 3.37
C LYS A 15 -25.78 8.99 4.70
N GLN A 16 -24.59 8.40 4.63
CA GLN A 16 -23.77 8.03 5.77
C GLN A 16 -22.58 8.97 6.00
N ARG A 17 -22.66 10.18 5.47
CA ARG A 17 -21.59 11.18 5.57
C ARG A 17 -21.12 11.43 7.01
N ARG A 18 -22.03 11.46 7.97
CA ARG A 18 -21.68 11.65 9.40
C ARG A 18 -20.83 10.49 9.91
N GLN A 19 -21.23 9.27 9.61
CA GLN A 19 -20.46 8.07 9.98
C GLN A 19 -19.09 8.04 9.33
N ARG A 20 -19.00 8.46 8.07
CA ARG A 20 -17.72 8.59 7.37
C ARG A 20 -16.78 9.56 8.10
N ILE A 21 -17.24 10.77 8.39
CA ILE A 21 -16.45 11.79 9.10
C ILE A 21 -16.00 11.27 10.48
N GLU A 22 -16.85 10.55 11.19
CA GLU A 22 -16.50 9.97 12.48
C GLU A 22 -15.38 8.92 12.33
N LEU A 23 -15.49 8.02 11.38
CA LEU A 23 -14.46 6.99 11.12
C LEU A 23 -13.14 7.61 10.65
N GLU A 24 -13.19 8.63 9.78
CA GLU A 24 -12.01 9.37 9.35
C GLU A 24 -11.32 10.09 10.53
N ARG A 25 -12.08 10.67 11.45
CA ARG A 25 -11.54 11.26 12.70
C ARG A 25 -10.85 10.24 13.60
N ARG A 26 -11.29 9.00 13.56
CA ARG A 26 -10.69 7.87 14.28
C ARG A 26 -9.52 7.24 13.53
N GLY A 27 -9.02 7.89 12.48
CA GLY A 27 -7.84 7.48 11.73
C GLY A 27 -8.09 6.55 10.55
N LEU A 28 -9.34 6.21 10.22
CA LEU A 28 -9.67 5.39 9.05
C LEU A 28 -9.65 6.23 7.78
N ILE A 29 -8.48 6.60 7.36
CA ILE A 29 -8.21 7.33 6.11
C ILE A 29 -7.48 6.44 5.11
N LYS A 30 -7.55 6.79 3.84
CA LYS A 30 -6.82 6.08 2.79
C LYS A 30 -5.31 6.11 3.07
N GLY A 31 -4.69 4.93 3.05
CA GLY A 31 -3.27 4.75 3.36
C GLY A 31 -2.98 4.48 4.85
N ALA A 32 -3.97 4.59 5.74
CA ALA A 32 -3.76 4.29 7.15
C ALA A 32 -3.34 2.83 7.35
N GLN A 33 -2.28 2.64 8.12
CA GLN A 33 -1.82 1.31 8.53
C GLN A 33 -2.68 0.81 9.69
N ALA A 34 -3.06 -0.44 9.62
CA ALA A 34 -3.86 -1.07 10.66
C ALA A 34 -3.40 -2.50 10.93
N ARG A 35 -3.85 -3.06 12.02
CA ARG A 35 -3.63 -4.45 12.39
C ARG A 35 -4.97 -5.14 12.63
N TYR A 36 -5.18 -6.28 12.01
CA TYR A 36 -6.35 -7.09 12.23
C TYR A 36 -6.32 -7.77 13.59
N LEU A 37 -7.31 -7.51 14.44
CA LEU A 37 -7.40 -8.08 15.78
C LEU A 37 -8.37 -9.28 15.84
N GLY A 38 -9.22 -9.46 14.84
CA GLY A 38 -10.19 -10.53 14.78
C GLY A 38 -11.57 -10.06 14.32
N PRO A 39 -12.57 -10.96 14.28
CA PRO A 39 -13.92 -10.62 13.91
C PRO A 39 -14.54 -9.65 14.92
N GLY A 40 -15.39 -8.76 14.43
CA GLY A 40 -16.17 -7.86 15.24
C GLY A 40 -17.36 -8.56 15.91
N ARG A 41 -18.15 -7.78 16.68
CA ARG A 41 -19.35 -8.30 17.38
C ARG A 41 -20.50 -8.61 16.42
N ARG A 42 -20.50 -8.08 15.22
CA ARG A 42 -21.54 -8.29 14.21
C ARG A 42 -20.95 -8.99 12.99
N PRO A 43 -21.71 -9.84 12.29
CA PRO A 43 -21.27 -10.41 11.01
C PRO A 43 -20.86 -9.29 10.04
N GLY A 44 -19.76 -9.48 9.30
CA GLY A 44 -19.23 -8.48 8.39
C GLY A 44 -18.47 -7.33 9.05
N PHE A 45 -18.27 -7.37 10.39
CA PHE A 45 -17.44 -6.42 11.11
C PHE A 45 -16.09 -7.05 11.47
N ALA A 46 -15.04 -6.26 11.44
CA ALA A 46 -13.73 -6.61 11.95
C ALA A 46 -13.32 -5.64 13.06
N ARG A 47 -12.51 -6.14 13.96
CA ARG A 47 -11.78 -5.30 14.91
C ARG A 47 -10.42 -5.01 14.33
N VAL A 48 -10.06 -3.75 14.25
CA VAL A 48 -8.77 -3.28 13.75
C VAL A 48 -8.14 -2.31 14.72
N ASP A 49 -6.84 -2.36 14.83
CA ASP A 49 -6.02 -1.40 15.55
C ASP A 49 -5.33 -0.51 14.52
N ILE A 50 -5.52 0.80 14.61
CA ILE A 50 -5.00 1.75 13.62
C ILE A 50 -3.74 2.38 14.17
N ALA A 51 -2.66 2.29 13.41
CA ALA A 51 -1.38 2.86 13.79
C ALA A 51 -1.48 4.38 14.02
N GLY A 52 -0.87 4.85 15.11
CA GLY A 52 -0.86 6.27 15.45
C GLY A 52 -2.14 6.81 16.09
N THR A 53 -3.10 5.95 16.43
CA THR A 53 -4.29 6.35 17.19
C THR A 53 -4.23 5.84 18.62
N GLU A 54 -4.80 6.61 19.56
CA GLU A 54 -4.87 6.22 20.98
C GLU A 54 -6.02 5.25 21.28
N GLU A 55 -6.89 5.01 20.31
CA GLU A 55 -8.10 4.22 20.46
C GLU A 55 -7.89 2.78 19.99
N PRO A 56 -7.63 1.83 20.90
CA PRO A 56 -7.36 0.45 20.49
C PRO A 56 -8.64 -0.28 20.06
N GLY A 57 -8.51 -1.06 19.02
CA GLY A 57 -9.51 -2.07 18.65
C GLY A 57 -10.84 -1.53 18.14
N ILE A 58 -10.81 -0.55 17.23
CA ILE A 58 -12.03 -0.05 16.57
C ILE A 58 -12.76 -1.19 15.87
N SER A 59 -14.07 -1.34 16.17
CA SER A 59 -14.95 -2.26 15.44
C SER A 59 -15.58 -1.54 14.24
N VAL A 60 -15.25 -1.98 13.04
CA VAL A 60 -15.76 -1.38 11.80
C VAL A 60 -16.34 -2.45 10.90
N ALA A 61 -17.32 -2.07 10.07
CA ALA A 61 -17.69 -2.86 8.91
C ALA A 61 -16.48 -2.86 7.99
N ALA A 62 -15.83 -3.99 7.85
CA ALA A 62 -14.58 -4.09 7.13
C ALA A 62 -14.71 -5.07 5.97
N ILE A 63 -14.21 -4.63 4.83
CA ILE A 63 -14.05 -5.44 3.64
C ILE A 63 -12.55 -5.69 3.52
N ILE A 64 -12.15 -6.92 3.74
CA ILE A 64 -10.79 -7.34 3.42
C ILE A 64 -10.85 -7.87 2.00
N GLN A 65 -10.21 -7.17 1.09
CA GLN A 65 -10.10 -7.61 -0.29
C GLN A 65 -9.11 -8.77 -0.35
N ILE A 66 -9.62 -9.95 -0.67
CA ILE A 66 -8.80 -11.11 -0.98
C ILE A 66 -8.67 -11.13 -2.51
N GLU A 67 -7.47 -10.94 -3.01
CA GLU A 67 -7.18 -11.15 -4.41
C GLU A 67 -7.28 -12.66 -4.69
N SER A 68 -8.28 -13.05 -5.48
CA SER A 68 -8.34 -14.40 -6.02
C SER A 68 -7.51 -14.43 -7.30
N PRO A 69 -6.57 -15.39 -7.45
CA PRO A 69 -5.76 -15.50 -8.66
C PRO A 69 -6.58 -15.79 -9.92
N ASP A 70 -7.80 -16.28 -9.76
CA ASP A 70 -8.69 -16.69 -10.85
C ASP A 70 -9.77 -15.66 -11.21
N GLU A 71 -9.87 -14.54 -10.49
CA GLU A 71 -10.86 -13.49 -10.74
C GLU A 71 -10.20 -12.19 -11.15
N ALA A 72 -10.56 -11.68 -12.35
CA ALA A 72 -10.05 -10.41 -12.87
C ALA A 72 -10.47 -9.18 -12.02
N GLU A 73 -11.56 -9.31 -11.25
CA GLU A 73 -12.00 -8.30 -10.27
C GLU A 73 -12.49 -8.95 -8.98
N PRO A 74 -12.11 -8.43 -7.81
CA PRO A 74 -12.59 -8.94 -6.54
C PRO A 74 -14.08 -8.68 -6.41
N ARG A 75 -14.87 -9.74 -6.21
CA ARG A 75 -16.31 -9.65 -5.96
C ARG A 75 -16.56 -9.16 -4.54
N LEU A 76 -16.85 -7.88 -4.40
CA LEU A 76 -17.34 -7.33 -3.16
C LEU A 76 -18.80 -7.73 -2.95
N LEU A 77 -19.08 -8.43 -1.87
CA LEU A 77 -20.46 -8.71 -1.44
C LEU A 77 -21.19 -7.37 -1.27
N SER A 78 -22.45 -7.29 -1.70
CA SER A 78 -23.25 -6.04 -1.67
C SER A 78 -23.36 -5.42 -0.25
N ALA A 79 -23.34 -6.24 0.80
CA ALA A 79 -23.29 -5.80 2.18
C ALA A 79 -21.93 -5.16 2.56
N ALA A 80 -20.87 -5.52 1.85
CA ALA A 80 -19.51 -5.03 2.05
C ALA A 80 -19.28 -3.65 1.42
N ARG A 81 -20.19 -3.14 0.60
CA ARG A 81 -20.09 -1.82 -0.04
C ARG A 81 -20.28 -0.63 0.91
N MET A 82 -20.44 -0.86 2.19
CA MET A 82 -20.68 0.19 3.19
C MET A 82 -19.74 0.07 4.39
N GLY A 83 -18.47 -0.13 4.14
CA GLY A 83 -17.48 -0.30 5.19
C GLY A 83 -16.11 0.26 4.84
N ALA A 84 -15.16 0.00 5.71
CA ALA A 84 -13.76 0.28 5.45
C ALA A 84 -13.15 -0.82 4.58
N LEU A 85 -12.57 -0.44 3.47
CA LEU A 85 -11.86 -1.35 2.58
C LEU A 85 -10.42 -1.50 3.06
N PHE A 86 -9.99 -2.73 3.28
CA PHE A 86 -8.62 -3.04 3.67
C PHE A 86 -7.96 -3.95 2.64
N LEU A 87 -6.69 -3.70 2.40
CA LEU A 87 -5.77 -4.56 1.67
C LEU A 87 -4.78 -5.18 2.65
N HIS A 88 -4.18 -6.30 2.26
CA HIS A 88 -3.09 -6.88 3.03
C HIS A 88 -1.91 -5.89 3.11
N GLY A 89 -1.48 -5.58 4.33
CA GLY A 89 -0.43 -4.60 4.58
C GLY A 89 0.99 -5.13 4.38
N ALA A 90 1.15 -6.44 4.14
CA ALA A 90 2.45 -7.04 3.86
C ALA A 90 2.97 -6.74 2.45
N ALA A 91 2.06 -6.41 1.52
CA ALA A 91 2.40 -6.01 0.16
C ALA A 91 1.47 -4.89 -0.32
N CYS A 92 2.04 -3.86 -0.94
CA CYS A 92 1.27 -2.77 -1.51
C CYS A 92 1.96 -2.19 -2.75
N THR A 93 1.21 -1.45 -3.55
CA THR A 93 1.83 -0.70 -4.65
C THR A 93 2.68 0.44 -4.13
N ILE A 94 3.66 0.87 -4.92
CA ILE A 94 4.54 1.99 -4.58
C ILE A 94 3.73 3.28 -4.30
N HIS A 95 2.66 3.51 -5.06
CA HIS A 95 1.76 4.65 -4.84
C HIS A 95 1.07 4.61 -3.46
N LYS A 96 0.63 3.43 -3.02
CA LYS A 96 -0.01 3.25 -1.71
C LYS A 96 1.00 3.31 -0.56
N ALA A 97 2.27 3.03 -0.82
CA ALA A 97 3.35 3.17 0.15
C ALA A 97 3.76 4.62 0.41
N GLN A 98 3.35 5.56 -0.45
CA GLN A 98 3.69 6.96 -0.30
C GLN A 98 3.13 7.54 1.01
N GLY A 99 4.00 8.23 1.75
CA GLY A 99 3.66 8.79 3.07
C GLY A 99 3.91 7.84 4.25
N SER A 100 4.18 6.55 3.99
CA SER A 100 4.49 5.56 5.03
C SER A 100 5.95 5.14 4.98
N GLN A 101 6.48 4.65 6.10
CA GLN A 101 7.83 4.08 6.21
C GLN A 101 7.80 2.80 7.02
N TRP A 102 8.76 1.91 6.78
CA TRP A 102 8.90 0.63 7.46
C TRP A 102 10.36 0.34 7.77
N PRO A 103 10.66 -0.35 8.87
CA PRO A 103 12.03 -0.76 9.21
C PRO A 103 12.72 -1.56 8.11
N ALA A 104 11.96 -2.38 7.38
CA ALA A 104 12.47 -3.16 6.26
C ALA A 104 11.47 -3.15 5.10
N VAL A 105 11.97 -2.93 3.91
CA VAL A 105 11.17 -2.91 2.66
C VAL A 105 11.80 -3.83 1.64
N GLN A 106 10.96 -4.59 0.96
CA GLN A 106 11.33 -5.38 -0.20
C GLN A 106 10.65 -4.78 -1.43
N VAL A 107 11.44 -4.39 -2.42
CA VAL A 107 10.95 -3.82 -3.68
C VAL A 107 11.02 -4.88 -4.77
N PHE A 108 9.89 -5.12 -5.45
CA PHE A 108 9.82 -6.01 -6.60
C PHE A 108 10.15 -5.22 -7.87
N ALA A 109 11.43 -5.18 -8.23
CA ALA A 109 11.96 -4.38 -9.33
C ALA A 109 11.41 -4.72 -10.74
N PRO A 110 10.96 -5.94 -11.06
CA PRO A 110 10.37 -6.23 -12.38
C PRO A 110 9.23 -5.30 -12.78
N ASP A 111 8.43 -4.81 -11.82
CA ASP A 111 7.35 -3.84 -12.09
C ASP A 111 7.91 -2.47 -12.49
N LEU A 112 9.01 -2.04 -11.87
CA LEU A 112 9.70 -0.80 -12.25
C LEU A 112 10.29 -0.90 -13.65
N TYR A 113 10.79 -2.07 -14.04
CA TYR A 113 11.28 -2.30 -15.42
C TYR A 113 10.13 -2.27 -16.43
N ALA A 114 8.94 -2.74 -16.07
CA ALA A 114 7.76 -2.60 -16.90
C ALA A 114 7.39 -1.13 -17.09
N ALA A 115 7.39 -0.34 -16.01
CA ALA A 115 7.16 1.10 -16.07
C ALA A 115 8.25 1.82 -16.90
N ALA A 116 9.50 1.40 -16.82
CA ALA A 116 10.57 1.96 -17.65
C ALA A 116 10.34 1.69 -19.14
N ARG A 117 9.93 0.48 -19.50
CA ARG A 117 9.61 0.12 -20.89
C ARG A 117 8.40 0.83 -21.46
N SER A 118 7.44 1.25 -20.60
CA SER A 118 6.28 2.02 -21.07
C SER A 118 6.63 3.41 -21.57
N GLY A 119 7.81 3.94 -21.22
CA GLY A 119 8.25 5.27 -21.61
C GLY A 119 7.44 6.42 -21.00
N GLN A 120 6.60 6.15 -20.01
CA GLN A 120 5.77 7.17 -19.37
C GLN A 120 6.63 8.21 -18.66
N VAL A 121 6.27 9.48 -18.86
CA VAL A 121 6.92 10.64 -18.25
C VAL A 121 5.85 11.47 -17.53
N GLU A 122 6.13 11.89 -16.31
CA GLU A 122 5.32 12.81 -15.52
C GLU A 122 6.16 14.01 -15.10
N ASP A 123 5.68 15.21 -15.38
CA ASP A 123 6.39 16.48 -15.07
C ASP A 123 7.86 16.50 -15.58
N GLY A 124 8.10 15.93 -16.77
CA GLY A 124 9.43 15.88 -17.39
C GLY A 124 10.35 14.80 -16.81
N VAL A 125 9.91 14.00 -15.85
CA VAL A 125 10.69 12.92 -15.23
C VAL A 125 10.10 11.57 -15.62
N PRO A 126 10.89 10.59 -16.07
CA PRO A 126 10.40 9.23 -16.33
C PRO A 126 9.71 8.67 -15.08
N LEU A 127 8.50 8.14 -15.26
CA LEU A 127 7.66 7.63 -14.17
C LEU A 127 8.40 6.58 -13.32
N TRP A 128 9.14 5.67 -13.95
CA TRP A 128 9.88 4.64 -13.22
C TRP A 128 10.92 5.21 -12.25
N LYS A 129 11.56 6.34 -12.57
CA LYS A 129 12.53 7.00 -11.66
C LYS A 129 11.83 7.56 -10.44
N ARG A 130 10.67 8.18 -10.61
CA ARG A 130 9.84 8.68 -9.50
C ARG A 130 9.38 7.53 -8.60
N LEU A 131 8.89 6.44 -9.21
CA LEU A 131 8.47 5.24 -8.48
C LEU A 131 9.65 4.59 -7.73
N ALA A 132 10.81 4.46 -8.37
CA ALA A 132 12.00 3.92 -7.71
C ALA A 132 12.41 4.78 -6.51
N TYR A 133 12.45 6.10 -6.66
CA TYR A 133 12.73 7.02 -5.56
C TYR A 133 11.76 6.86 -4.41
N VAL A 134 10.45 6.84 -4.68
CA VAL A 134 9.44 6.60 -3.65
C VAL A 134 9.68 5.26 -2.96
N ALA A 135 9.92 4.20 -3.71
CA ALA A 135 10.10 2.86 -3.16
C ALA A 135 11.31 2.77 -2.22
N VAL A 136 12.48 3.30 -2.62
CA VAL A 136 13.70 3.22 -1.80
C VAL A 136 13.61 4.07 -0.54
N THR A 137 12.91 5.20 -0.60
CA THR A 137 12.75 6.10 0.55
C THR A 137 11.71 5.61 1.57
N ARG A 138 11.08 4.46 1.33
CA ARG A 138 10.16 3.84 2.31
C ARG A 138 10.89 3.01 3.38
N ALA A 139 12.12 2.58 3.12
CA ALA A 139 12.90 1.81 4.07
C ALA A 139 13.61 2.71 5.07
N GLU A 140 13.40 2.46 6.37
CA GLU A 140 14.11 3.15 7.45
C GLU A 140 15.50 2.55 7.70
N ALA A 141 15.61 1.20 7.69
CA ALA A 141 16.83 0.51 8.05
C ALA A 141 17.31 -0.49 6.98
N ARG A 142 16.41 -1.20 6.33
CA ARG A 142 16.79 -2.26 5.39
C ARG A 142 15.96 -2.21 4.11
N LEU A 143 16.65 -2.17 2.96
CA LEU A 143 16.05 -2.30 1.64
C LEU A 143 16.54 -3.58 0.98
N VAL A 144 15.61 -4.39 0.46
CA VAL A 144 15.89 -5.55 -0.39
C VAL A 144 15.32 -5.27 -1.77
N TRP A 145 16.20 -5.31 -2.77
CA TRP A 145 15.83 -5.09 -4.16
C TRP A 145 15.76 -6.44 -4.87
N VAL A 146 14.52 -6.89 -5.18
CA VAL A 146 14.28 -8.17 -5.84
C VAL A 146 14.29 -7.97 -7.34
N THR A 147 15.15 -8.69 -8.03
CA THR A 147 15.28 -8.67 -9.49
C THR A 147 15.28 -10.09 -10.04
N ARG A 148 14.89 -10.26 -11.30
CA ARG A 148 14.96 -11.54 -12.00
C ARG A 148 16.38 -11.93 -12.41
N TYR A 149 17.27 -10.96 -12.44
CA TYR A 149 18.66 -11.15 -12.88
C TYR A 149 19.59 -10.88 -11.71
N MET A 150 20.61 -11.72 -11.55
CA MET A 150 21.73 -11.35 -10.70
C MET A 150 22.34 -10.08 -11.29
N ILE A 151 22.30 -9.01 -10.52
CA ILE A 151 23.06 -7.81 -10.85
C ILE A 151 24.52 -8.21 -10.63
N SER A 152 25.25 -8.48 -11.70
CA SER A 152 26.70 -8.47 -11.64
C SER A 152 27.12 -7.12 -11.05
N ARG A 153 28.09 -7.12 -10.11
CA ARG A 153 28.60 -5.87 -9.59
C ARG A 153 28.85 -4.92 -10.74
N PRO A 154 28.31 -3.69 -10.74
CA PRO A 154 28.62 -2.74 -11.80
C PRO A 154 30.15 -2.60 -11.82
N GLY A 155 30.75 -2.99 -12.92
CA GLY A 155 32.20 -2.82 -13.15
C GLY A 155 32.59 -1.35 -13.27
N THR A 156 31.59 -0.51 -13.58
CA THR A 156 31.74 0.92 -13.81
C THR A 156 30.85 1.71 -12.86
N PRO A 157 31.33 2.78 -12.22
CA PRO A 157 30.49 3.70 -11.46
C PRO A 157 29.35 4.24 -12.32
N LEU A 158 28.15 4.37 -11.75
CA LEU A 158 26.96 4.90 -12.43
C LEU A 158 27.18 6.27 -13.09
N ALA A 159 28.13 7.06 -12.58
CA ALA A 159 28.51 8.35 -13.14
C ALA A 159 29.18 8.22 -14.51
N GLU A 160 29.99 7.19 -14.74
CA GLU A 160 30.64 6.93 -16.01
C GLU A 160 29.67 6.36 -17.05
N GLU A 161 28.71 5.51 -16.63
CA GLU A 161 27.65 5.01 -17.53
C GLU A 161 26.70 6.11 -17.99
N ALA A 162 26.50 7.13 -17.16
CA ALA A 162 25.61 8.26 -17.47
C ALA A 162 26.29 9.36 -18.30
N GLY A 163 27.60 9.25 -18.61
CA GLY A 163 28.34 10.28 -19.32
C GLY A 163 28.39 11.61 -18.55
N LEU A 164 28.24 11.55 -17.25
CA LEU A 164 28.37 12.70 -16.36
C LEU A 164 29.83 12.74 -15.93
N ASP A 165 30.59 13.65 -16.54
CA ASP A 165 31.93 14.00 -16.05
C ASP A 165 31.85 14.49 -14.60
N PRO A 166 32.86 14.16 -13.75
CA PRO A 166 32.86 14.50 -12.33
C PRO A 166 32.85 15.99 -12.04
#